data_6cd3cc7b38aa61a3170bd892c98056ef
#
_entry.id   6cd3cc7b38aa61a3170bd892c98056ef
#
_cell.length_a   1.000
_cell.length_b   1.000
_cell.length_c   1.000
_cell.angle_alpha   90.00
_cell.angle_beta   90.00
_cell.angle_gamma   90.00
#
_symmetry.space_group_name_H-M   'P 1'
#
loop_
_entity.id
_entity.type
_entity.pdbx_description
1 polymer ?
#
loop_
_entity_poly.entity_id
_entity_poly.type
_entity_poly.pdbx_seq_one_letter_code
_entity_poly.pdbx_strand_id
1 'polypeptide(L)'
;MEQIEANIAVLLTVHDRKNKTLRCLENLYKQVLPNYLRLDIYLTDDGCTDGTPEAIKRQFPKVHIIKGDGNLFWNRGMYRAWEEAAKQDYNFYLWLNDDSYLFDGALFTLLDNSAKCNHQAVIVAPMRLREKGVTTYSGYDGSQKITPNGKLQECEKFNGNCVLIPQCVFKKVGNLDWTYRHAIGDIDYGYRVRKAGFKNYVATGYLGICESNPKLPAWARKEIPFIRRIKNLYSPLGYAEPIPFFLFEKRHIGFVTAVKHFITIHIRVLFPQLWKQSINPCLFFKQIRILYVMCMIANTTI
;
A
#
# COMPACT_ATOMS: atom_id res chain seq x y z
N MET A 1 -22.54 -26.72 15.57
CA MET A 1 -21.80 -25.45 15.70
C MET A 1 -22.43 -24.49 14.70
N GLU A 2 -23.08 -23.44 15.17
CA GLU A 2 -23.55 -22.36 14.29
C GLU A 2 -22.33 -21.83 13.54
N GLN A 3 -22.38 -21.86 12.20
CA GLN A 3 -21.39 -21.18 11.37
C GLN A 3 -21.56 -19.69 11.62
N ILE A 4 -20.61 -19.08 12.33
CA ILE A 4 -20.58 -17.63 12.55
C ILE A 4 -20.43 -17.00 11.18
N GLU A 5 -21.45 -16.25 10.74
CA GLU A 5 -21.36 -15.44 9.52
C GLU A 5 -20.19 -14.48 9.66
N ALA A 6 -19.18 -14.61 8.80
CA ALA A 6 -18.08 -13.67 8.72
C ALA A 6 -18.35 -12.65 7.60
N ASN A 7 -18.01 -11.39 7.84
CA ASN A 7 -18.16 -10.33 6.85
C ASN A 7 -16.85 -9.58 6.62
N ILE A 8 -16.62 -9.20 5.36
CA ILE A 8 -15.44 -8.48 4.92
C ILE A 8 -15.86 -7.19 4.22
N ALA A 9 -15.36 -6.05 4.66
CA ALA A 9 -15.41 -4.81 3.90
C ALA A 9 -14.19 -4.73 2.98
N VAL A 10 -14.41 -4.74 1.67
CA VAL A 10 -13.36 -4.51 0.67
C VAL A 10 -13.28 -3.02 0.38
N LEU A 11 -12.09 -2.46 0.53
CA LEU A 11 -11.83 -1.03 0.44
C LEU A 11 -11.01 -0.73 -0.80
N LEU A 12 -11.50 0.16 -1.66
CA LEU A 12 -10.84 0.61 -2.89
C LEU A 12 -10.87 2.13 -3.01
N THR A 13 -9.95 2.66 -3.80
CA THR A 13 -10.00 4.04 -4.31
C THR A 13 -9.62 4.05 -5.78
N VAL A 14 -10.27 4.91 -6.57
CA VAL A 14 -10.09 4.98 -8.01
C VAL A 14 -10.05 6.43 -8.51
N HIS A 15 -9.24 6.70 -9.54
CA HIS A 15 -9.20 7.96 -10.29
C HIS A 15 -8.88 7.67 -11.75
N ASP A 16 -9.84 7.89 -12.67
CA ASP A 16 -9.73 7.74 -14.13
C ASP A 16 -9.08 6.42 -14.62
N ARG A 17 -9.57 5.28 -14.08
CA ARG A 17 -9.01 3.95 -14.38
C ARG A 17 -10.11 2.91 -14.69
N LYS A 18 -11.17 3.31 -15.37
CA LYS A 18 -12.38 2.53 -15.64
C LYS A 18 -12.14 1.06 -15.97
N ASN A 19 -11.36 0.78 -17.01
CA ASN A 19 -11.16 -0.59 -17.49
C ASN A 19 -10.42 -1.46 -16.46
N LYS A 20 -9.47 -0.90 -15.70
CA LYS A 20 -8.75 -1.61 -14.65
C LYS A 20 -9.65 -1.90 -13.48
N THR A 21 -10.41 -0.90 -13.03
CA THR A 21 -11.34 -0.99 -11.91
C THR A 21 -12.43 -2.01 -12.18
N LEU A 22 -13.09 -1.97 -13.35
CA LEU A 22 -14.11 -2.95 -13.71
C LEU A 22 -13.55 -4.37 -13.72
N ARG A 23 -12.37 -4.58 -14.31
CA ARG A 23 -11.71 -5.87 -14.32
C ARG A 23 -11.32 -6.35 -12.92
N CYS A 24 -10.88 -5.44 -12.04
CA CYS A 24 -10.59 -5.77 -10.64
C CYS A 24 -11.85 -6.25 -9.91
N LEU A 25 -12.96 -5.53 -10.06
CA LEU A 25 -14.25 -5.92 -9.48
C LEU A 25 -14.77 -7.24 -10.04
N GLU A 26 -14.72 -7.45 -11.36
CA GLU A 26 -15.08 -8.74 -11.98
C GLU A 26 -14.26 -9.89 -11.38
N ASN A 27 -12.96 -9.70 -11.21
CA ASN A 27 -12.07 -10.69 -10.64
C ASN A 27 -12.38 -10.95 -9.15
N LEU A 28 -12.72 -9.91 -8.40
CA LEU A 28 -13.14 -10.04 -7.01
C LEU A 28 -14.46 -10.79 -6.87
N TYR A 29 -15.46 -10.49 -7.69
CA TYR A 29 -16.76 -11.18 -7.66
C TYR A 29 -16.71 -12.64 -8.14
N LYS A 30 -15.65 -13.03 -8.86
CA LYS A 30 -15.39 -14.42 -9.26
C LYS A 30 -14.79 -15.28 -8.15
N GLN A 31 -14.36 -14.68 -7.03
CA GLN A 31 -13.82 -15.44 -5.91
C GLN A 31 -14.91 -16.36 -5.33
N VAL A 32 -14.62 -17.65 -5.27
CA VAL A 32 -15.50 -18.62 -4.62
C VAL A 32 -15.35 -18.46 -3.12
N LEU A 33 -16.44 -18.09 -2.47
CA LEU A 33 -16.47 -17.88 -1.04
C LEU A 33 -17.40 -18.91 -0.37
N PRO A 34 -17.08 -19.35 0.85
CA PRO A 34 -18.03 -20.11 1.65
C PRO A 34 -19.34 -19.36 1.85
N ASN A 35 -20.46 -20.07 1.91
CA ASN A 35 -21.82 -19.48 2.04
C ASN A 35 -22.00 -18.61 3.29
N TYR A 36 -21.15 -18.79 4.32
CA TYR A 36 -21.15 -18.00 5.55
C TYR A 36 -20.36 -16.71 5.46
N LEU A 37 -19.74 -16.41 4.31
CA LEU A 37 -18.88 -15.23 4.13
C LEU A 37 -19.56 -14.22 3.20
N ARG A 38 -19.74 -12.98 3.69
CA ARG A 38 -20.28 -11.86 2.92
C ARG A 38 -19.18 -10.85 2.60
N LEU A 39 -19.21 -10.32 1.36
CA LEU A 39 -18.39 -9.19 0.94
C LEU A 39 -19.27 -7.97 0.70
N ASP A 40 -18.91 -6.85 1.31
CA ASP A 40 -19.42 -5.53 0.95
C ASP A 40 -18.24 -4.68 0.44
N ILE A 41 -18.45 -3.93 -0.66
CA ILE A 41 -17.39 -3.19 -1.33
C ILE A 41 -17.63 -1.70 -1.14
N TYR A 42 -16.63 -1.00 -0.60
CA TYR A 42 -16.58 0.45 -0.42
C TYR A 42 -15.51 1.03 -1.31
N LEU A 43 -15.92 1.84 -2.28
CA LEU A 43 -15.04 2.41 -3.29
C LEU A 43 -15.12 3.93 -3.26
N THR A 44 -13.99 4.59 -3.00
CA THR A 44 -13.88 6.04 -3.16
C THR A 44 -13.61 6.39 -4.61
N ASP A 45 -14.57 7.06 -5.24
CA ASP A 45 -14.41 7.74 -6.53
C ASP A 45 -13.73 9.09 -6.29
N ASP A 46 -12.42 9.18 -6.52
CA ASP A 46 -11.66 10.41 -6.33
C ASP A 46 -11.72 11.31 -7.55
N GLY A 47 -12.93 11.73 -7.91
CA GLY A 47 -13.18 12.69 -8.99
C GLY A 47 -12.94 12.12 -10.39
N CYS A 48 -13.39 10.90 -10.66
CA CYS A 48 -13.31 10.31 -12.00
C CYS A 48 -14.11 11.09 -13.04
N THR A 49 -13.53 11.27 -14.21
CA THR A 49 -14.12 11.93 -15.37
C THR A 49 -14.32 10.99 -16.57
N ASP A 50 -13.80 9.77 -16.50
CA ASP A 50 -13.81 8.76 -17.56
C ASP A 50 -15.08 7.86 -17.57
N GLY A 51 -16.08 8.16 -16.73
CA GLY A 51 -17.32 7.39 -16.60
C GLY A 51 -17.16 6.10 -15.78
N THR A 52 -16.13 6.04 -14.92
CA THR A 52 -15.90 4.90 -13.99
C THR A 52 -17.08 4.70 -13.02
N PRO A 53 -17.58 5.72 -12.30
CA PRO A 53 -18.67 5.54 -11.33
C PRO A 53 -19.96 5.05 -11.96
N GLU A 54 -20.32 5.57 -13.13
CA GLU A 54 -21.52 5.17 -13.87
C GLU A 54 -21.43 3.71 -14.34
N ALA A 55 -20.24 3.30 -14.81
CA ALA A 55 -20.01 1.92 -15.24
C ALA A 55 -20.09 0.95 -14.05
N ILE A 56 -19.54 1.32 -12.88
CA ILE A 56 -19.63 0.53 -11.67
C ILE A 56 -21.09 0.40 -11.21
N LYS A 57 -21.84 1.50 -11.13
CA LYS A 57 -23.26 1.47 -10.75
C LYS A 57 -24.09 0.54 -11.62
N ARG A 58 -23.80 0.50 -12.93
CA ARG A 58 -24.51 -0.34 -13.89
C ARG A 58 -24.15 -1.83 -13.76
N GLN A 59 -22.85 -2.16 -13.58
CA GLN A 59 -22.38 -3.54 -13.59
C GLN A 59 -22.33 -4.16 -12.19
N PHE A 60 -22.09 -3.35 -11.16
CA PHE A 60 -21.92 -3.77 -9.76
C PHE A 60 -22.76 -2.90 -8.83
N PRO A 61 -24.10 -2.96 -8.91
CA PRO A 61 -25.00 -2.03 -8.19
C PRO A 61 -24.91 -2.12 -6.67
N LYS A 62 -24.30 -3.17 -6.12
CA LYS A 62 -24.09 -3.34 -4.67
C LYS A 62 -22.80 -2.66 -4.15
N VAL A 63 -21.99 -2.05 -5.00
CA VAL A 63 -20.79 -1.32 -4.58
C VAL A 63 -21.20 0.02 -3.96
N HIS A 64 -20.75 0.27 -2.73
CA HIS A 64 -20.90 1.56 -2.06
C HIS A 64 -19.89 2.55 -2.62
N ILE A 65 -20.35 3.52 -3.42
CA ILE A 65 -19.48 4.53 -4.01
C ILE A 65 -19.48 5.78 -3.12
N ILE A 66 -18.30 6.14 -2.62
CA ILE A 66 -18.02 7.35 -1.83
C ILE A 66 -17.43 8.40 -2.77
N LYS A 67 -18.02 9.60 -2.81
CA LYS A 67 -17.53 10.68 -3.65
C LYS A 67 -16.35 11.40 -3.00
N GLY A 68 -15.21 11.44 -3.69
CA GLY A 68 -14.05 12.27 -3.40
C GLY A 68 -14.08 13.60 -4.13
N ASP A 69 -13.03 14.40 -3.96
CA ASP A 69 -12.86 15.74 -4.53
C ASP A 69 -11.81 15.81 -5.66
N GLY A 70 -11.22 14.68 -6.03
CA GLY A 70 -10.15 14.58 -7.03
C GLY A 70 -8.75 14.85 -6.48
N ASN A 71 -8.60 15.05 -5.16
CA ASN A 71 -7.34 15.36 -4.50
C ASN A 71 -7.03 14.46 -3.29
N LEU A 72 -7.77 13.37 -3.13
CA LEU A 72 -7.57 12.41 -2.04
C LEU A 72 -6.35 11.53 -2.29
N PHE A 73 -6.12 11.15 -3.52
CA PHE A 73 -5.11 10.16 -3.89
C PHE A 73 -5.33 8.82 -3.17
N TRP A 74 -4.33 7.92 -3.20
CA TRP A 74 -4.51 6.57 -2.68
C TRP A 74 -4.82 6.54 -1.17
N ASN A 75 -3.98 7.15 -0.35
CA ASN A 75 -4.09 6.99 1.10
C ASN A 75 -5.37 7.63 1.67
N ARG A 76 -5.69 8.86 1.26
CA ARG A 76 -6.92 9.52 1.73
C ARG A 76 -8.18 8.95 1.10
N GLY A 77 -8.10 8.47 -0.14
CA GLY A 77 -9.21 7.75 -0.77
C GLY A 77 -9.52 6.44 -0.02
N MET A 78 -8.49 5.66 0.31
CA MET A 78 -8.63 4.46 1.15
C MET A 78 -9.11 4.78 2.57
N TYR A 79 -8.63 5.89 3.14
CA TYR A 79 -9.13 6.39 4.44
C TYR A 79 -10.63 6.61 4.40
N ARG A 80 -11.15 7.29 3.38
CA ARG A 80 -12.59 7.59 3.22
C ARG A 80 -13.42 6.32 3.04
N ALA A 81 -12.94 5.37 2.22
CA ALA A 81 -13.59 4.08 2.07
C ALA A 81 -13.67 3.33 3.41
N TRP A 82 -12.57 3.35 4.16
CA TRP A 82 -12.53 2.68 5.46
C TRP A 82 -13.37 3.37 6.53
N GLU A 83 -13.36 4.71 6.58
CA GLU A 83 -14.21 5.51 7.47
C GLU A 83 -15.69 5.20 7.26
N GLU A 84 -16.14 5.05 6.01
CA GLU A 84 -17.52 4.69 5.69
C GLU A 84 -17.83 3.25 6.08
N ALA A 85 -16.95 2.31 5.72
CA ALA A 85 -17.12 0.89 6.09
C ALA A 85 -17.13 0.68 7.60
N ALA A 86 -16.34 1.43 8.35
CA ALA A 86 -16.24 1.31 9.81
C ALA A 86 -17.49 1.78 10.57
N LYS A 87 -18.47 2.35 9.90
CA LYS A 87 -19.82 2.61 10.47
C LYS A 87 -20.62 1.32 10.68
N GLN A 88 -20.21 0.24 10.06
CA GLN A 88 -20.73 -1.11 10.19
C GLN A 88 -19.73 -2.01 10.91
N ASP A 89 -20.17 -3.12 11.45
CA ASP A 89 -19.34 -4.05 12.22
C ASP A 89 -18.84 -5.19 11.31
N TYR A 90 -17.63 -5.03 10.77
CA TYR A 90 -16.98 -6.04 9.92
C TYR A 90 -15.95 -6.84 10.70
N ASN A 91 -15.88 -8.15 10.45
CA ASN A 91 -14.85 -9.03 11.01
C ASN A 91 -13.48 -8.74 10.41
N PHE A 92 -13.47 -8.35 9.11
CA PHE A 92 -12.24 -8.04 8.38
C PHE A 92 -12.42 -6.83 7.47
N TYR A 93 -11.32 -6.13 7.25
CA TYR A 93 -11.16 -5.11 6.22
C TYR A 93 -10.11 -5.61 5.21
N LEU A 94 -10.43 -5.56 3.93
CA LEU A 94 -9.53 -5.93 2.84
C LEU A 94 -9.19 -4.67 2.03
N TRP A 95 -7.95 -4.18 2.12
CA TRP A 95 -7.47 -3.23 1.14
C TRP A 95 -7.27 -3.92 -0.19
N LEU A 96 -7.68 -3.30 -1.27
CA LEU A 96 -7.49 -3.82 -2.62
C LEU A 96 -7.29 -2.65 -3.59
N ASN A 97 -6.16 -2.64 -4.30
CA ASN A 97 -5.96 -1.66 -5.36
C ASN A 97 -6.79 -2.04 -6.60
N ASP A 98 -7.29 -1.02 -7.28
CA ASP A 98 -8.14 -1.13 -8.47
C ASP A 98 -7.44 -1.74 -9.70
N ASP A 99 -6.14 -2.03 -9.62
CA ASP A 99 -5.33 -2.72 -10.63
C ASP A 99 -4.68 -4.02 -10.13
N SER A 100 -5.16 -4.53 -9.02
CA SER A 100 -4.75 -5.83 -8.46
C SER A 100 -5.76 -6.92 -8.85
N TYR A 101 -5.28 -7.97 -9.49
CA TYR A 101 -6.12 -9.07 -9.99
C TYR A 101 -5.80 -10.34 -9.21
N LEU A 102 -6.74 -10.75 -8.36
CA LEU A 102 -6.58 -11.89 -7.47
C LEU A 102 -6.62 -13.21 -8.23
N PHE A 103 -5.84 -14.20 -7.82
CA PHE A 103 -5.96 -15.58 -8.28
C PHE A 103 -7.18 -16.26 -7.64
N ASP A 104 -7.66 -17.32 -8.26
CA ASP A 104 -8.73 -18.15 -7.69
C ASP A 104 -8.31 -18.67 -6.31
N GLY A 105 -9.22 -18.55 -5.34
CA GLY A 105 -8.97 -18.95 -3.95
C GLY A 105 -8.09 -17.98 -3.13
N ALA A 106 -7.73 -16.79 -3.67
CA ALA A 106 -6.89 -15.83 -2.94
C ALA A 106 -7.52 -15.37 -1.63
N LEU A 107 -8.82 -15.06 -1.63
CA LEU A 107 -9.53 -14.66 -0.41
C LEU A 107 -9.58 -15.79 0.63
N PHE A 108 -9.80 -17.02 0.18
CA PHE A 108 -9.74 -18.19 1.06
C PHE A 108 -8.35 -18.33 1.70
N THR A 109 -7.29 -18.19 0.91
CA THR A 109 -5.91 -18.25 1.41
C THR A 109 -5.60 -17.14 2.42
N LEU A 110 -6.08 -15.92 2.19
CA LEU A 110 -5.93 -14.82 3.15
C LEU A 110 -6.61 -15.13 4.49
N LEU A 111 -7.84 -15.66 4.45
CA LEU A 111 -8.60 -16.03 5.64
C LEU A 111 -7.98 -17.21 6.38
N ASP A 112 -7.55 -18.26 5.68
CA ASP A 112 -6.83 -19.40 6.25
C ASP A 112 -5.53 -18.95 6.92
N ASN A 113 -4.78 -18.07 6.28
CA ASN A 113 -3.55 -17.51 6.86
C ASN A 113 -3.85 -16.64 8.09
N SER A 114 -4.94 -15.90 8.09
CA SER A 114 -5.41 -15.13 9.24
C SER A 114 -5.83 -16.05 10.39
N ALA A 115 -6.54 -17.14 10.09
CA ALA A 115 -6.96 -18.14 11.09
C ALA A 115 -5.74 -18.78 11.78
N LYS A 116 -4.67 -19.10 11.03
CA LYS A 116 -3.39 -19.58 11.59
C LYS A 116 -2.74 -18.61 12.58
N CYS A 117 -3.12 -17.35 12.53
CA CYS A 117 -2.70 -16.31 13.48
C CYS A 117 -3.83 -15.95 14.48
N ASN A 118 -4.83 -16.81 14.66
CA ASN A 118 -6.03 -16.55 15.51
C ASN A 118 -6.72 -15.21 15.18
N HIS A 119 -6.67 -14.78 13.92
CA HIS A 119 -7.18 -13.48 13.44
C HIS A 119 -6.61 -12.27 14.20
N GLN A 120 -5.35 -12.37 14.69
CA GLN A 120 -4.65 -11.32 15.43
C GLN A 120 -3.40 -10.80 14.72
N ALA A 121 -3.39 -10.87 13.39
CA ALA A 121 -2.30 -10.34 12.57
C ALA A 121 -2.82 -9.79 11.24
N VAL A 122 -2.10 -8.83 10.69
CA VAL A 122 -2.32 -8.35 9.32
C VAL A 122 -1.72 -9.36 8.34
N ILE A 123 -2.47 -9.73 7.29
CA ILE A 123 -2.00 -10.63 6.25
C ILE A 123 -1.85 -9.87 4.93
N VAL A 124 -0.64 -9.83 4.43
CA VAL A 124 -0.27 -9.14 3.18
C VAL A 124 -0.26 -10.15 2.05
N ALA A 125 -1.01 -9.87 0.98
CA ALA A 125 -1.01 -10.67 -0.22
C ALA A 125 0.18 -10.30 -1.12
N PRO A 126 1.17 -11.18 -1.33
CA PRO A 126 2.24 -10.91 -2.29
C PRO A 126 1.69 -10.98 -3.71
N MET A 127 2.02 -9.96 -4.51
CA MET A 127 1.66 -9.83 -5.91
C MET A 127 2.88 -10.07 -6.80
N ARG A 128 2.64 -10.53 -8.04
CA ARG A 128 3.72 -10.76 -9.01
C ARG A 128 3.42 -10.14 -10.37
N LEU A 129 4.43 -10.03 -11.20
CA LEU A 129 4.25 -9.75 -12.63
C LEU A 129 3.52 -10.92 -13.30
N ARG A 130 2.74 -10.63 -14.35
CA ARG A 130 2.00 -11.65 -15.11
C ARG A 130 2.93 -12.69 -15.73
N GLU A 131 3.99 -12.24 -16.40
CA GLU A 131 4.80 -13.12 -17.26
C GLU A 131 6.04 -13.70 -16.57
N LYS A 132 6.62 -13.03 -15.58
CA LYS A 132 7.94 -13.38 -15.03
C LYS A 132 7.97 -13.95 -13.63
N GLY A 133 6.83 -14.09 -12.97
CA GLY A 133 6.79 -14.56 -11.57
C GLY A 133 7.57 -13.71 -10.56
N VAL A 134 8.02 -12.50 -10.96
CA VAL A 134 8.79 -11.59 -10.11
C VAL A 134 7.85 -10.92 -9.12
N THR A 135 8.22 -10.91 -7.85
CA THR A 135 7.45 -10.23 -6.79
C THR A 135 7.42 -8.73 -7.03
N THR A 136 6.23 -8.18 -7.26
CA THR A 136 6.02 -6.73 -7.44
C THR A 136 5.74 -6.03 -6.13
N TYR A 137 4.74 -6.47 -5.39
CA TYR A 137 4.31 -5.92 -4.12
C TYR A 137 4.24 -7.02 -3.07
N SER A 138 4.66 -6.73 -1.84
CA SER A 138 4.73 -7.69 -0.74
C SER A 138 5.02 -6.98 0.58
N GLY A 139 5.34 -7.75 1.63
CA GLY A 139 5.98 -7.27 2.84
C GLY A 139 7.49 -7.10 2.67
N TYR A 140 8.10 -6.43 3.64
CA TYR A 140 9.54 -6.18 3.69
C TYR A 140 10.09 -6.49 5.09
N ASP A 141 11.29 -7.07 5.12
CA ASP A 141 12.17 -7.11 6.28
C ASP A 141 13.33 -6.15 6.04
N GLY A 142 13.38 -5.06 6.82
CA GLY A 142 14.26 -3.95 6.54
C GLY A 142 14.06 -3.38 5.12
N SER A 143 15.05 -3.53 4.24
CA SER A 143 14.98 -3.13 2.83
C SER A 143 14.70 -4.28 1.86
N GLN A 144 14.64 -5.51 2.35
CA GLN A 144 14.48 -6.71 1.53
C GLN A 144 12.99 -7.02 1.36
N LYS A 145 12.53 -7.08 0.10
CA LYS A 145 11.18 -7.52 -0.24
C LYS A 145 11.07 -9.03 -0.03
N ILE A 146 10.04 -9.46 0.67
CA ILE A 146 9.78 -10.86 0.95
C ILE A 146 9.12 -11.51 -0.25
N THR A 147 9.68 -12.63 -0.71
CA THR A 147 9.09 -13.52 -1.70
C THR A 147 8.42 -14.69 -0.98
N PRO A 148 7.18 -15.05 -1.32
CA PRO A 148 6.49 -16.14 -0.65
C PRO A 148 7.22 -17.48 -0.85
N ASN A 149 7.22 -18.33 0.18
CA ASN A 149 7.97 -19.59 0.23
C ASN A 149 7.16 -20.78 0.77
N GLY A 150 5.84 -20.72 0.71
CA GLY A 150 4.95 -21.75 1.24
C GLY A 150 4.61 -21.61 2.72
N LYS A 151 5.23 -20.66 3.43
CA LYS A 151 5.00 -20.41 4.86
C LYS A 151 4.63 -18.95 5.11
N LEU A 152 3.94 -18.68 6.23
CA LEU A 152 3.78 -17.31 6.72
C LEU A 152 5.14 -16.72 7.10
N GLN A 153 5.46 -15.55 6.58
CA GLN A 153 6.72 -14.84 6.85
C GLN A 153 6.42 -13.50 7.50
N GLU A 154 6.92 -13.28 8.71
CA GLU A 154 6.77 -12.00 9.38
C GLU A 154 7.45 -10.89 8.58
N CYS A 155 6.82 -9.71 8.54
CA CYS A 155 7.38 -8.53 7.86
C CYS A 155 7.29 -7.27 8.75
N GLU A 156 8.25 -6.38 8.56
CA GLU A 156 8.31 -5.12 9.29
C GLU A 156 7.27 -4.11 8.78
N LYS A 157 7.15 -4.04 7.47
CA LYS A 157 6.27 -3.13 6.72
C LYS A 157 5.84 -3.77 5.41
N PHE A 158 4.87 -3.18 4.73
CA PHE A 158 4.30 -3.77 3.53
C PHE A 158 3.75 -2.73 2.55
N ASN A 159 3.45 -3.18 1.32
CA ASN A 159 2.70 -2.43 0.34
C ASN A 159 1.20 -2.70 0.47
N GLY A 160 0.39 -1.67 0.32
CA GLY A 160 -1.06 -1.69 0.52
C GLY A 160 -1.89 -2.23 -0.65
N ASN A 161 -1.30 -2.99 -1.60
CA ASN A 161 -2.01 -3.43 -2.82
C ASN A 161 -3.13 -4.44 -2.57
N CYS A 162 -2.93 -5.37 -1.64
CA CYS A 162 -3.96 -6.27 -1.13
C CYS A 162 -3.55 -6.71 0.28
N VAL A 163 -4.34 -6.31 1.28
CA VAL A 163 -4.01 -6.52 2.69
C VAL A 163 -5.26 -6.82 3.49
N LEU A 164 -5.30 -7.97 4.16
CA LEU A 164 -6.38 -8.36 5.06
C LEU A 164 -6.07 -7.92 6.49
N ILE A 165 -6.97 -7.15 7.07
CA ILE A 165 -6.83 -6.57 8.40
C ILE A 165 -8.01 -7.03 9.28
N PRO A 166 -7.77 -7.81 10.34
CA PRO A 166 -8.81 -8.20 11.28
C PRO A 166 -9.37 -7.01 12.07
N GLN A 167 -10.62 -7.09 12.45
CA GLN A 167 -11.32 -6.05 13.22
C GLN A 167 -10.57 -5.65 14.51
N CYS A 168 -10.02 -6.63 15.24
CA CYS A 168 -9.30 -6.37 16.48
C CYS A 168 -8.07 -5.48 16.26
N VAL A 169 -7.38 -5.65 15.11
CA VAL A 169 -6.26 -4.78 14.71
C VAL A 169 -6.78 -3.38 14.41
N PHE A 170 -7.85 -3.26 13.61
CA PHE A 170 -8.47 -1.96 13.32
C PHE A 170 -8.93 -1.24 14.58
N LYS A 171 -9.64 -1.92 15.49
CA LYS A 171 -10.10 -1.32 16.76
C LYS A 171 -8.95 -0.78 17.61
N LYS A 172 -7.77 -1.36 17.53
CA LYS A 172 -6.58 -0.94 18.31
C LYS A 172 -5.73 0.11 17.61
N VAL A 173 -5.55 -0.01 16.29
CA VAL A 173 -4.63 0.83 15.48
C VAL A 173 -5.35 2.01 14.85
N GLY A 174 -6.65 1.85 14.55
CA GLY A 174 -7.47 2.82 13.83
C GLY A 174 -7.28 2.75 12.32
N ASN A 175 -7.72 3.81 11.65
CA ASN A 175 -7.66 3.98 10.20
C ASN A 175 -6.24 4.37 9.73
N LEU A 176 -6.03 4.50 8.42
CA LEU A 176 -4.85 5.16 7.83
C LEU A 176 -4.68 6.57 8.40
N ASP A 177 -3.45 7.09 8.36
CA ASP A 177 -3.20 8.46 8.82
C ASP A 177 -3.51 9.46 7.69
N TRP A 178 -4.43 10.38 7.95
CA TRP A 178 -4.85 11.43 6.99
C TRP A 178 -3.73 12.38 6.56
N THR A 179 -2.64 12.45 7.33
CA THR A 179 -1.46 13.27 7.01
C THR A 179 -0.87 12.92 5.65
N TYR A 180 -0.88 11.62 5.31
CA TYR A 180 -0.36 11.12 4.03
C TYR A 180 -1.43 11.24 2.95
N ARG A 181 -1.02 11.65 1.74
CA ARG A 181 -1.94 11.74 0.60
C ARG A 181 -1.89 10.48 -0.28
N HIS A 182 -0.70 10.04 -0.67
CA HIS A 182 -0.52 8.93 -1.61
C HIS A 182 0.42 7.85 -1.08
N ALA A 183 1.71 8.13 -0.98
CA ALA A 183 2.72 7.18 -0.51
C ALA A 183 2.82 7.15 1.02
N ILE A 184 3.49 6.14 1.56
CA ILE A 184 3.88 5.98 2.96
C ILE A 184 2.76 5.48 3.88
N GLY A 185 1.49 5.76 3.59
CA GLY A 185 0.41 5.42 4.52
C GLY A 185 0.32 3.93 4.85
N ASP A 186 0.58 3.06 3.89
CA ASP A 186 0.65 1.61 4.07
C ASP A 186 1.86 1.19 4.94
N ILE A 187 3.00 1.83 4.73
CA ILE A 187 4.21 1.60 5.51
C ILE A 187 4.01 2.09 6.96
N ASP A 188 3.47 3.30 7.14
CA ASP A 188 3.12 3.85 8.45
C ASP A 188 2.15 2.92 9.21
N TYR A 189 1.14 2.40 8.50
CA TYR A 189 0.18 1.48 9.09
C TYR A 189 0.86 0.20 9.60
N GLY A 190 1.75 -0.39 8.80
CA GLY A 190 2.54 -1.57 9.19
C GLY A 190 3.36 -1.34 10.47
N TYR A 191 4.01 -0.20 10.59
CA TYR A 191 4.73 0.17 11.83
C TYR A 191 3.80 0.40 13.02
N ARG A 192 2.63 1.04 12.81
CA ARG A 192 1.64 1.24 13.88
C ARG A 192 1.06 -0.08 14.38
N VAL A 193 0.79 -1.02 13.50
CA VAL A 193 0.36 -2.39 13.83
C VAL A 193 1.36 -3.06 14.76
N ARG A 194 2.64 -3.06 14.40
CA ARG A 194 3.70 -3.64 15.24
C ARG A 194 3.86 -2.92 16.58
N LYS A 195 3.79 -1.60 16.60
CA LYS A 195 3.84 -0.79 17.82
C LYS A 195 2.66 -1.05 18.75
N ALA A 196 1.50 -1.44 18.21
CA ALA A 196 0.33 -1.82 18.98
C ALA A 196 0.38 -3.27 19.51
N GLY A 197 1.47 -4.01 19.24
CA GLY A 197 1.71 -5.38 19.72
C GLY A 197 1.23 -6.48 18.76
N PHE A 198 0.71 -6.13 17.58
CA PHE A 198 0.36 -7.10 16.55
C PHE A 198 1.51 -7.38 15.60
N LYS A 199 1.33 -8.38 14.72
CA LYS A 199 2.30 -8.75 13.70
C LYS A 199 1.73 -8.55 12.30
N ASN A 200 2.64 -8.35 11.33
CA ASN A 200 2.33 -8.38 9.91
C ASN A 200 2.97 -9.63 9.30
N TYR A 201 2.22 -10.37 8.48
CA TYR A 201 2.72 -11.55 7.78
C TYR A 201 2.47 -11.45 6.28
N VAL A 202 3.43 -11.87 5.51
CA VAL A 202 3.26 -12.17 4.08
C VAL A 202 2.62 -13.55 3.97
N ALA A 203 1.57 -13.66 3.15
CA ALA A 203 0.85 -14.90 2.89
C ALA A 203 1.75 -15.97 2.25
N THR A 204 1.33 -17.22 2.35
CA THR A 204 2.11 -18.40 1.99
C THR A 204 2.45 -18.51 0.50
N GLY A 205 1.66 -17.90 -0.39
CA GLY A 205 1.83 -17.93 -1.84
C GLY A 205 1.50 -16.61 -2.51
N TYR A 206 1.81 -16.47 -3.80
CA TYR A 206 1.32 -15.35 -4.58
C TYR A 206 -0.19 -15.40 -4.71
N LEU A 207 -0.88 -14.31 -4.41
CA LEU A 207 -2.33 -14.23 -4.38
C LEU A 207 -2.91 -13.42 -5.54
N GLY A 208 -2.07 -12.83 -6.39
CA GLY A 208 -2.55 -12.09 -7.54
C GLY A 208 -1.46 -11.51 -8.41
N ILE A 209 -1.93 -10.78 -9.42
CA ILE A 209 -1.11 -10.03 -10.36
C ILE A 209 -1.35 -8.54 -10.13
N CYS A 210 -0.27 -7.79 -10.02
CA CYS A 210 -0.27 -6.33 -10.05
C CYS A 210 1.03 -5.86 -10.69
N GLU A 211 0.92 -5.11 -11.78
CA GLU A 211 2.09 -4.62 -12.51
C GLU A 211 2.78 -3.50 -11.72
N SER A 212 4.11 -3.50 -11.74
CA SER A 212 4.89 -2.44 -11.12
C SER A 212 5.09 -1.27 -12.07
N ASN A 213 5.24 -0.06 -11.51
CA ASN A 213 5.67 1.10 -12.29
C ASN A 213 7.20 1.26 -12.16
N PRO A 214 8.00 0.85 -13.16
CA PRO A 214 9.45 0.86 -13.08
C PRO A 214 10.06 2.25 -13.27
N LYS A 215 9.26 3.27 -13.67
CA LYS A 215 9.78 4.59 -14.00
C LYS A 215 10.17 5.36 -12.74
N LEU A 216 11.38 5.96 -12.77
CA LEU A 216 11.78 6.91 -11.74
C LEU A 216 10.83 8.13 -11.76
N PRO A 217 10.48 8.67 -10.60
CA PRO A 217 9.68 9.89 -10.52
C PRO A 217 10.42 11.05 -11.17
N ALA A 218 9.67 12.04 -11.67
CA ALA A 218 10.26 13.15 -12.42
C ALA A 218 11.29 13.94 -11.61
N TRP A 219 11.12 14.06 -10.30
CA TRP A 219 12.07 14.77 -9.44
C TRP A 219 13.46 14.12 -9.37
N ALA A 220 13.57 12.83 -9.65
CA ALA A 220 14.84 12.08 -9.63
C ALA A 220 15.55 12.01 -10.99
N ARG A 221 14.94 12.55 -12.04
CA ARG A 221 15.45 12.45 -13.42
C ARG A 221 16.17 13.72 -13.85
N LYS A 222 17.43 13.60 -14.30
CA LYS A 222 18.31 14.73 -14.69
C LYS A 222 17.81 15.48 -15.94
N GLU A 223 17.10 14.79 -16.85
CA GLU A 223 16.56 15.36 -18.08
C GLU A 223 15.34 16.26 -17.84
N ILE A 224 14.75 16.23 -16.64
CA ILE A 224 13.61 17.08 -16.29
C ILE A 224 14.10 18.42 -15.76
N PRO A 225 13.55 19.56 -16.24
CA PRO A 225 13.92 20.89 -15.73
C PRO A 225 13.71 21.03 -14.22
N PHE A 226 14.57 21.76 -13.54
CA PHE A 226 14.59 21.91 -12.08
C PHE A 226 13.23 22.30 -11.49
N ILE A 227 12.56 23.29 -12.08
CA ILE A 227 11.24 23.75 -11.59
C ILE A 227 10.19 22.62 -11.63
N ARG A 228 10.21 21.81 -12.67
CA ARG A 228 9.31 20.63 -12.77
C ARG A 228 9.70 19.56 -11.76
N ARG A 229 10.99 19.37 -11.48
CA ARG A 229 11.47 18.44 -10.44
C ARG A 229 10.98 18.83 -9.06
N ILE A 230 11.14 20.10 -8.68
CA ILE A 230 10.63 20.61 -7.39
C ILE A 230 9.11 20.44 -7.28
N LYS A 231 8.36 20.84 -8.30
CA LYS A 231 6.91 20.65 -8.31
C LYS A 231 6.52 19.18 -8.13
N ASN A 232 7.22 18.26 -8.81
CA ASN A 232 6.94 16.83 -8.67
C ASN A 232 7.36 16.27 -7.30
N LEU A 233 8.47 16.75 -6.70
CA LEU A 233 8.87 16.33 -5.36
C LEU A 233 7.80 16.64 -4.31
N TYR A 234 7.16 17.80 -4.40
CA TYR A 234 6.08 18.23 -3.50
C TYR A 234 4.68 17.77 -3.92
N SER A 235 4.59 16.98 -5.00
CA SER A 235 3.37 16.35 -5.46
C SER A 235 3.21 14.95 -4.85
N PRO A 236 2.00 14.52 -4.49
CA PRO A 236 1.74 13.15 -4.04
C PRO A 236 2.24 12.10 -5.05
N LEU A 237 2.13 12.38 -6.35
CA LEU A 237 2.60 11.51 -7.43
C LEU A 237 4.13 11.45 -7.58
N GLY A 238 4.86 12.26 -6.81
CA GLY A 238 6.32 12.16 -6.68
C GLY A 238 6.78 11.04 -5.76
N TYR A 239 5.88 10.44 -4.98
CA TYR A 239 6.13 9.37 -4.01
C TYR A 239 7.16 9.70 -2.92
N ALA A 240 7.55 10.95 -2.77
CA ALA A 240 8.62 11.36 -1.86
C ALA A 240 8.37 12.75 -1.26
N GLU A 241 7.11 13.11 -1.02
CA GLU A 241 6.75 14.42 -0.44
C GLU A 241 7.56 14.70 0.83
N PRO A 242 8.37 15.77 0.86
CA PRO A 242 9.36 15.97 1.94
C PRO A 242 8.74 16.08 3.34
N ILE A 243 7.59 16.76 3.48
CA ILE A 243 6.94 16.97 4.77
C ILE A 243 6.30 15.69 5.32
N PRO A 244 5.46 14.95 4.57
CA PRO A 244 4.96 13.64 4.99
C PRO A 244 6.08 12.66 5.35
N PHE A 245 7.16 12.59 4.52
CA PHE A 245 8.31 11.74 4.80
C PHE A 245 9.03 12.12 6.09
N PHE A 246 9.26 13.41 6.31
CA PHE A 246 9.87 13.91 7.54
C PHE A 246 9.05 13.51 8.78
N LEU A 247 7.73 13.66 8.73
CA LEU A 247 6.84 13.30 9.83
C LEU A 247 6.85 11.79 10.10
N PHE A 248 6.84 10.98 9.03
CA PHE A 248 6.95 9.54 9.13
C PHE A 248 8.28 9.10 9.79
N GLU A 249 9.41 9.61 9.30
CA GLU A 249 10.72 9.26 9.83
C GLU A 249 10.92 9.74 11.27
N LYS A 250 10.45 10.97 11.59
CA LYS A 250 10.45 11.47 12.96
C LYS A 250 9.68 10.54 13.92
N ARG A 251 8.55 9.99 13.47
CA ARG A 251 7.66 9.11 14.25
C ARG A 251 8.24 7.72 14.48
N HIS A 252 8.87 7.13 13.44
CA HIS A 252 9.22 5.72 13.42
C HIS A 252 10.72 5.42 13.46
N ILE A 253 11.58 6.37 13.06
CA ILE A 253 13.02 6.16 12.92
C ILE A 253 13.82 7.08 13.85
N GLY A 254 13.47 8.38 13.87
CA GLY A 254 14.09 9.36 14.75
C GLY A 254 14.31 10.72 14.06
N PHE A 255 14.37 11.77 14.89
CA PHE A 255 14.42 13.16 14.44
C PHE A 255 15.66 13.47 13.59
N VAL A 256 16.85 13.00 14.03
CA VAL A 256 18.12 13.27 13.31
C VAL A 256 18.09 12.67 11.91
N THR A 257 17.56 11.45 11.77
CA THR A 257 17.39 10.79 10.46
C THR A 257 16.41 11.57 9.59
N ALA A 258 15.29 12.01 10.14
CA ALA A 258 14.30 12.81 9.42
C ALA A 258 14.89 14.11 8.87
N VAL A 259 15.65 14.86 9.70
CA VAL A 259 16.36 16.09 9.27
C VAL A 259 17.36 15.79 8.16
N LYS A 260 18.19 14.75 8.34
CA LYS A 260 19.19 14.34 7.35
C LYS A 260 18.55 14.01 5.99
N HIS A 261 17.49 13.21 6.00
CA HIS A 261 16.82 12.82 4.76
C HIS A 261 16.06 13.99 4.12
N PHE A 262 15.46 14.85 4.93
CA PHE A 262 14.84 16.09 4.43
C PHE A 262 15.84 16.96 3.67
N ILE A 263 17.05 17.16 4.19
CA ILE A 263 18.10 17.92 3.51
C ILE A 263 18.58 17.19 2.26
N THR A 264 18.88 15.89 2.37
CA THR A 264 19.47 15.13 1.25
C THR A 264 18.51 14.96 0.09
N ILE A 265 17.19 14.88 0.29
CA ILE A 265 16.23 14.81 -0.82
C ILE A 265 16.24 16.11 -1.64
N HIS A 266 16.40 17.28 -1.01
CA HIS A 266 16.50 18.57 -1.71
C HIS A 266 17.81 18.70 -2.46
N ILE A 267 18.93 18.25 -1.87
CA ILE A 267 20.22 18.19 -2.59
C ILE A 267 20.09 17.26 -3.81
N ARG A 268 19.41 16.14 -3.67
CA ARG A 268 19.17 15.20 -4.77
C ARG A 268 18.34 15.81 -5.91
N VAL A 269 17.36 16.63 -5.59
CA VAL A 269 16.57 17.35 -6.61
C VAL A 269 17.42 18.41 -7.31
N LEU A 270 18.33 19.08 -6.60
CA LEU A 270 19.25 20.04 -7.19
C LEU A 270 20.27 19.36 -8.14
N PHE A 271 20.83 18.25 -7.70
CA PHE A 271 21.93 17.54 -8.38
C PHE A 271 21.61 16.04 -8.60
N PRO A 272 20.60 15.68 -9.42
CA PRO A 272 20.18 14.29 -9.60
C PRO A 272 21.26 13.37 -10.18
N GLN A 273 22.28 13.94 -10.88
CA GLN A 273 23.42 13.21 -11.42
C GLN A 273 24.36 12.65 -10.35
N LEU A 274 24.35 13.18 -9.12
CA LEU A 274 25.20 12.68 -8.03
C LEU A 274 24.74 11.31 -7.50
N TRP A 275 23.55 10.87 -7.86
CA TRP A 275 23.01 9.56 -7.46
C TRP A 275 22.92 8.63 -8.66
N LYS A 276 23.31 7.36 -8.48
CA LYS A 276 23.10 6.33 -9.51
C LYS A 276 21.61 6.23 -9.81
N GLN A 277 21.24 6.44 -11.05
CA GLN A 277 19.86 6.27 -11.52
C GLN A 277 19.59 4.77 -11.68
N SER A 278 19.13 4.11 -10.61
CA SER A 278 18.69 2.73 -10.70
C SER A 278 17.17 2.70 -10.94
N ILE A 279 16.78 1.91 -11.92
CA ILE A 279 15.40 1.69 -12.32
C ILE A 279 14.60 0.90 -11.24
N ASN A 280 15.27 0.36 -10.21
CA ASN A 280 14.66 -0.47 -9.21
C ASN A 280 14.19 0.35 -7.98
N PRO A 281 12.87 0.59 -7.79
CA PRO A 281 12.34 1.35 -6.66
C PRO A 281 12.73 0.75 -5.29
N CYS A 282 12.95 -0.56 -5.22
CA CYS A 282 13.40 -1.23 -4.00
C CYS A 282 14.82 -0.85 -3.58
N LEU A 283 15.68 -0.43 -4.52
CA LEU A 283 17.01 0.10 -4.22
C LEU A 283 16.96 1.53 -3.66
N PHE A 284 15.84 2.22 -3.77
CA PHE A 284 15.63 3.53 -3.17
C PHE A 284 15.87 3.51 -1.65
N PHE A 285 15.30 2.53 -0.96
CA PHE A 285 15.53 2.34 0.48
C PHE A 285 16.94 1.78 0.81
N LYS A 286 17.53 1.00 -0.10
CA LYS A 286 18.88 0.45 0.08
C LYS A 286 19.98 1.53 -0.07
N GLN A 287 19.81 2.50 -0.96
CA GLN A 287 20.74 3.64 -1.13
C GLN A 287 20.72 4.60 0.06
N ILE A 288 19.57 4.76 0.74
CA ILE A 288 19.50 5.50 2.00
C ILE A 288 20.38 4.85 3.07
N ARG A 289 20.45 3.51 3.13
CA ARG A 289 21.28 2.76 4.08
C ARG A 289 22.76 2.78 3.73
N ILE A 290 23.15 2.81 2.44
CA ILE A 290 24.56 2.91 2.00
C ILE A 290 25.15 4.27 2.39
N LEU A 291 24.40 5.35 2.33
CA LEU A 291 24.82 6.66 2.86
C LEU A 291 25.02 6.63 4.38
N TYR A 292 24.27 5.80 5.11
CA TYR A 292 24.47 5.60 6.55
C TYR A 292 25.84 4.95 6.85
N VAL A 293 26.24 3.93 6.07
CA VAL A 293 27.53 3.25 6.21
C VAL A 293 28.69 4.16 5.81
N MET A 294 28.58 4.94 4.74
CA MET A 294 29.65 5.86 4.31
C MET A 294 29.86 7.05 5.26
N CYS A 295 28.81 7.53 5.96
CA CYS A 295 28.95 8.56 6.99
C CYS A 295 29.52 8.03 8.32
N MET A 296 29.29 6.76 8.64
CA MET A 296 29.90 6.12 9.82
C MET A 296 31.41 5.95 9.61
N ILE A 297 31.86 5.62 8.40
CA ILE A 297 33.29 5.49 8.06
C ILE A 297 33.99 6.86 8.08
N ALA A 298 33.32 7.93 7.71
CA ALA A 298 33.90 9.29 7.74
C ALA A 298 34.01 9.87 9.17
N ASN A 299 33.27 9.36 10.14
CA ASN A 299 33.36 9.79 11.55
C ASN A 299 34.30 8.92 12.42
N THR A 300 34.96 7.92 11.84
CA THR A 300 35.96 7.10 12.54
C THR A 300 37.42 7.48 12.16
N THR A 301 37.61 8.59 11.44
CA THR A 301 38.93 9.11 11.06
C THR A 301 39.04 10.60 11.42
N ILE A 302 38.82 10.94 12.67
CA ILE A 302 39.33 12.15 13.35
C ILE A 302 39.64 11.74 14.79
#